data_dbfa6e0f7d3f1b237cfdc0361619163f
#
_entry.id   dbfa6e0f7d3f1b237cfdc0361619163f
#
_cell.length_a   1.000
_cell.length_b   1.000
_cell.length_c   1.000
_cell.angle_alpha   90.00
_cell.angle_beta   90.00
_cell.angle_gamma   90.00
#
_symmetry.space_group_name_H-M   'P 1'
#
loop_
_entity.id
_entity.type
_entity.pdbx_description
1 polymer ?
#
loop_
_entity_poly.entity_id
_entity_poly.type
_entity_poly.pdbx_seq_one_letter_code
_entity_poly.pdbx_strand_id
1 'polypeptide(L)'
;MQTFLSLESSNDEQLIESSENELAIKALKENKKYVFISGSSKSGKTTLAKKFSEINKKKLIYDIPEKLVFDTGVYLDLNQLPLKSENFFHFLQYFLSNNLNLTILSNQSFDDSSNISEIIPDTLSRLKLFTFITINPPQDQLLFLLIEKFLKNKSISVQPKIIKHTMNYIERTYDDAFKAAEVINHLLYENNHNINLSLIRKYYEQL
;
A
#
# COMPACT_ATOMS: atom_id res chain seq x y z
N MET A 1 21.44 4.57 8.17
CA MET A 1 22.12 3.86 7.06
C MET A 1 21.11 2.88 6.48
N GLN A 2 20.46 3.25 5.37
CA GLN A 2 19.43 2.41 4.75
C GLN A 2 20.12 1.36 3.88
N THR A 3 19.91 0.09 4.19
CA THR A 3 20.44 -1.03 3.42
C THR A 3 19.48 -1.35 2.27
N PHE A 4 19.89 -1.07 1.06
CA PHE A 4 19.21 -1.55 -0.15
C PHE A 4 19.47 -3.05 -0.29
N LEU A 5 18.49 -3.87 0.03
CA LEU A 5 18.50 -5.27 -0.39
C LEU A 5 17.99 -5.35 -1.83
N SER A 6 18.92 -5.36 -2.78
CA SER A 6 18.65 -5.69 -4.17
C SER A 6 18.40 -7.20 -4.28
N LEU A 7 17.13 -7.59 -4.37
CA LEU A 7 16.76 -8.89 -4.91
C LEU A 7 16.26 -8.66 -6.34
N GLU A 8 17.00 -9.19 -7.30
CA GLU A 8 16.67 -9.18 -8.72
C GLU A 8 15.36 -9.95 -8.96
N SER A 9 14.27 -9.22 -9.14
CA SER A 9 13.07 -9.69 -9.81
C SER A 9 12.39 -8.51 -10.46
N SER A 10 12.02 -8.67 -11.72
CA SER A 10 11.29 -7.76 -12.63
C SER A 10 10.93 -6.37 -12.09
N ASN A 11 11.31 -5.34 -12.81
CA ASN A 11 11.35 -3.89 -12.48
C ASN A 11 10.11 -3.25 -11.85
N ASP A 12 8.98 -3.95 -11.68
CA ASP A 12 7.71 -3.36 -11.26
C ASP A 12 7.40 -3.45 -9.75
N GLU A 13 8.13 -4.23 -8.96
CA GLU A 13 7.73 -4.56 -7.59
C GLU A 13 8.76 -4.24 -6.50
N GLN A 14 9.70 -3.33 -6.72
CA GLN A 14 10.63 -2.95 -5.65
C GLN A 14 9.90 -2.23 -4.51
N LEU A 15 9.75 -2.92 -3.38
CA LEU A 15 9.27 -2.32 -2.14
C LEU A 15 10.31 -1.34 -1.59
N ILE A 16 9.91 -0.09 -1.36
CA ILE A 16 10.73 0.88 -0.63
C ILE A 16 10.45 0.67 0.86
N GLU A 17 11.45 0.15 1.59
CA GLU A 17 11.38 0.04 3.05
C GLU A 17 11.67 1.41 3.68
N SER A 18 10.78 1.88 4.56
CA SER A 18 10.84 3.20 5.19
C SER A 18 10.20 3.17 6.57
N SER A 19 10.37 4.23 7.36
CA SER A 19 9.74 4.38 8.67
C SER A 19 8.22 4.27 8.62
N GLU A 20 7.60 4.66 7.50
CA GLU A 20 6.15 4.67 7.32
C GLU A 20 5.55 3.26 7.22
N ASN A 21 6.33 2.27 6.74
CA ASN A 21 5.89 0.88 6.57
C ASN A 21 6.67 -0.15 7.41
N GLU A 22 7.60 0.30 8.25
CA GLU A 22 8.49 -0.57 9.05
C GLU A 22 7.72 -1.56 9.92
N LEU A 23 6.67 -1.09 10.61
CA LEU A 23 5.86 -1.94 11.49
C LEU A 23 5.12 -3.04 10.71
N ALA A 24 4.61 -2.71 9.52
CA ALA A 24 3.96 -3.68 8.64
C ALA A 24 4.97 -4.73 8.18
N ILE A 25 6.13 -4.31 7.70
CA ILE A 25 7.21 -5.20 7.27
C ILE A 25 7.67 -6.11 8.42
N LYS A 26 7.86 -5.55 9.63
CA LYS A 26 8.26 -6.33 10.80
C LYS A 26 7.23 -7.41 11.15
N ALA A 27 5.95 -7.06 11.20
CA ALA A 27 4.89 -8.02 11.51
C ALA A 27 4.80 -9.16 10.47
N LEU A 28 5.04 -8.84 9.19
CA LEU A 28 5.04 -9.82 8.11
C LEU A 28 6.30 -10.70 8.13
N LYS A 29 7.47 -10.15 8.46
CA LYS A 29 8.72 -10.91 8.68
C LYS A 29 8.60 -11.86 9.86
N GLU A 30 7.99 -11.42 10.97
CA GLU A 30 7.70 -12.25 12.15
C GLU A 30 6.57 -13.26 11.91
N ASN A 31 5.92 -13.22 10.76
CA ASN A 31 4.80 -14.07 10.38
C ASN A 31 3.69 -14.11 11.44
N LYS A 32 3.36 -12.92 12.00
CA LYS A 32 2.30 -12.80 13.01
C LYS A 32 0.99 -13.39 12.51
N LYS A 33 0.22 -13.97 13.44
CA LYS A 33 -0.90 -14.84 13.11
C LYS A 33 -2.09 -14.10 12.53
N TYR A 34 -2.52 -13.03 13.19
CA TYR A 34 -3.66 -12.22 12.80
C TYR A 34 -3.20 -10.78 12.68
N VAL A 35 -3.10 -10.27 11.45
CA VAL A 35 -2.61 -8.93 11.17
C VAL A 35 -3.59 -8.20 10.27
N PHE A 36 -3.89 -6.96 10.63
CA PHE A 36 -4.66 -6.05 9.82
C PHE A 36 -3.77 -4.87 9.44
N ILE A 37 -3.52 -4.68 8.16
CA ILE A 37 -2.70 -3.58 7.63
C ILE A 37 -3.60 -2.61 6.87
N SER A 38 -3.72 -1.40 7.40
CA SER A 38 -4.40 -0.30 6.74
C SER A 38 -3.41 0.68 6.10
N GLY A 39 -3.88 1.44 5.13
CA GLY A 39 -3.12 2.52 4.50
C GLY A 39 -3.84 3.05 3.27
N SER A 40 -3.53 4.26 2.86
CA SER A 40 -4.15 4.88 1.69
C SER A 40 -3.85 4.10 0.40
N SER A 41 -4.59 4.39 -0.67
CA SER A 41 -4.29 3.86 -2.01
C SER A 41 -2.83 4.12 -2.36
N LYS A 42 -2.22 3.20 -3.12
CA LYS A 42 -0.81 3.27 -3.57
C LYS A 42 0.25 3.23 -2.44
N SER A 43 -0.12 2.98 -1.18
CA SER A 43 0.84 2.87 -0.07
C SER A 43 1.71 1.59 -0.09
N GLY A 44 1.56 0.75 -1.10
CA GLY A 44 2.37 -0.46 -1.29
C GLY A 44 1.82 -1.71 -0.61
N LYS A 45 0.57 -1.71 -0.09
CA LYS A 45 -0.06 -2.88 0.54
C LYS A 45 -0.04 -4.12 -0.34
N THR A 46 -0.50 -4.01 -1.58
CA THR A 46 -0.50 -5.11 -2.55
C THR A 46 0.91 -5.64 -2.82
N THR A 47 1.90 -4.74 -2.92
CA THR A 47 3.32 -5.13 -3.09
C THR A 47 3.83 -5.90 -1.85
N LEU A 48 3.46 -5.45 -0.64
CA LEU A 48 3.75 -6.18 0.59
C LEU A 48 3.08 -7.56 0.59
N ALA A 49 1.79 -7.62 0.25
CA ALA A 49 1.03 -8.87 0.20
C ALA A 49 1.66 -9.88 -0.77
N LYS A 50 2.00 -9.48 -1.98
CA LYS A 50 2.67 -10.33 -2.99
C LYS A 50 4.01 -10.85 -2.45
N LYS A 51 4.92 -9.96 -2.06
CA LYS A 51 6.25 -10.32 -1.57
C LYS A 51 6.19 -11.29 -0.38
N PHE A 52 5.35 -10.99 0.62
CA PHE A 52 5.31 -11.81 1.84
C PHE A 52 4.42 -13.04 1.73
N SER A 53 3.46 -13.09 0.82
CA SER A 53 2.72 -14.33 0.53
C SER A 53 3.65 -15.41 -0.03
N GLU A 54 4.58 -15.04 -0.91
CA GLU A 54 5.61 -15.94 -1.44
C GLU A 54 6.60 -16.38 -0.35
N ILE A 55 7.18 -15.43 0.41
CA ILE A 55 8.13 -15.71 1.48
C ILE A 55 7.52 -16.63 2.55
N ASN A 56 6.30 -16.36 2.97
CA ASN A 56 5.60 -17.08 4.02
C ASN A 56 4.83 -18.30 3.49
N LYS A 57 4.90 -18.60 2.20
CA LYS A 57 4.20 -19.72 1.52
C LYS A 57 2.70 -19.71 1.82
N LYS A 58 2.07 -18.54 1.74
CA LYS A 58 0.64 -18.34 1.97
C LYS A 58 -0.04 -17.95 0.68
N LYS A 59 -1.34 -18.23 0.59
CA LYS A 59 -2.15 -17.83 -0.57
C LYS A 59 -2.49 -16.35 -0.50
N LEU A 60 -2.32 -15.63 -1.61
CA LEU A 60 -2.84 -14.27 -1.79
C LEU A 60 -4.18 -14.32 -2.51
N ILE A 61 -5.19 -13.68 -1.95
CA ILE A 61 -6.54 -13.56 -2.52
C ILE A 61 -7.01 -12.11 -2.48
N TYR A 62 -7.88 -11.76 -3.42
CA TYR A 62 -8.41 -10.40 -3.61
C TYR A 62 -9.91 -10.31 -3.37
N ASP A 63 -10.54 -11.44 -3.03
CA ASP A 63 -11.95 -11.57 -2.70
C ASP A 63 -12.15 -12.71 -1.69
N ILE A 64 -13.32 -12.76 -1.10
CA ILE A 64 -13.71 -13.82 -0.16
C ILE A 64 -14.42 -14.91 -0.97
N PRO A 65 -13.84 -16.13 -1.07
CA PRO A 65 -14.45 -17.20 -1.83
C PRO A 65 -15.70 -17.76 -1.13
N GLU A 66 -16.66 -18.23 -1.91
CA GLU A 66 -17.88 -18.87 -1.38
C GLU A 66 -17.57 -20.14 -0.57
N LYS A 67 -16.58 -20.92 -0.99
CA LYS A 67 -16.12 -22.12 -0.29
C LYS A 67 -14.80 -21.86 0.41
N LEU A 68 -14.80 -22.05 1.72
CA LEU A 68 -13.64 -21.86 2.57
C LEU A 68 -12.89 -23.21 2.73
N VAL A 69 -11.86 -23.40 1.90
CA VAL A 69 -10.96 -24.56 1.97
C VAL A 69 -9.53 -24.05 1.88
N PHE A 70 -8.86 -23.95 3.03
CA PHE A 70 -7.49 -23.47 3.12
C PHE A 70 -6.68 -24.39 4.03
N ASP A 71 -5.55 -24.86 3.53
CA ASP A 71 -4.57 -25.67 4.28
C ASP A 71 -3.48 -24.81 4.92
N THR A 72 -3.35 -23.56 4.46
CA THR A 72 -2.34 -22.61 4.92
C THR A 72 -2.97 -21.26 5.24
N GLY A 73 -2.18 -20.36 5.82
CA GLY A 73 -2.59 -18.98 6.04
C GLY A 73 -2.82 -18.22 4.73
N VAL A 74 -3.51 -17.10 4.83
CA VAL A 74 -3.93 -16.28 3.68
C VAL A 74 -3.55 -14.82 3.88
N TYR A 75 -3.20 -14.18 2.78
CA TYR A 75 -3.19 -12.72 2.60
C TYR A 75 -4.44 -12.33 1.83
N LEU A 76 -5.31 -11.54 2.46
CA LEU A 76 -6.54 -11.00 1.87
C LEU A 76 -6.32 -9.52 1.59
N ASP A 77 -6.22 -9.14 0.31
CA ASP A 77 -6.03 -7.75 -0.11
C ASP A 77 -7.33 -7.18 -0.65
N LEU A 78 -8.00 -6.37 0.15
CA LEU A 78 -9.29 -5.76 -0.16
C LEU A 78 -9.17 -4.23 -0.14
N ASN A 79 -9.72 -3.56 -1.16
CA ASN A 79 -9.83 -2.10 -1.15
C ASN A 79 -10.75 -1.62 -0.03
N GLN A 80 -11.91 -2.28 0.13
CA GLN A 80 -12.89 -2.02 1.18
C GLN A 80 -13.30 -3.32 1.86
N LEU A 81 -13.53 -3.25 3.16
CA LEU A 81 -13.96 -4.40 3.95
C LEU A 81 -15.47 -4.55 3.85
N PRO A 82 -15.98 -5.75 3.56
CA PRO A 82 -17.41 -6.02 3.56
C PRO A 82 -17.91 -6.27 4.99
N LEU A 83 -17.81 -5.26 5.85
CA LEU A 83 -18.04 -5.34 7.30
C LEU A 83 -19.47 -5.76 7.68
N LYS A 84 -20.44 -5.56 6.78
CA LYS A 84 -21.85 -5.96 6.93
C LYS A 84 -22.14 -7.37 6.39
N SER A 85 -21.14 -8.03 5.79
CA SER A 85 -21.33 -9.33 5.13
C SER A 85 -21.19 -10.48 6.10
N GLU A 86 -22.17 -11.37 6.11
CA GLU A 86 -22.10 -12.66 6.83
C GLU A 86 -20.95 -13.53 6.29
N ASN A 87 -20.67 -13.46 4.98
CA ASN A 87 -19.55 -14.18 4.37
C ASN A 87 -18.20 -13.74 4.96
N PHE A 88 -18.04 -12.45 5.25
CA PHE A 88 -16.82 -11.96 5.89
C PHE A 88 -16.70 -12.43 7.33
N PHE A 89 -17.81 -12.44 8.07
CA PHE A 89 -17.88 -13.02 9.41
C PHE A 89 -17.47 -14.49 9.40
N HIS A 90 -18.06 -15.31 8.51
CA HIS A 90 -17.73 -16.72 8.38
C HIS A 90 -16.28 -16.96 7.95
N PHE A 91 -15.75 -16.09 7.09
CA PHE A 91 -14.35 -16.10 6.69
C PHE A 91 -13.41 -15.89 7.89
N LEU A 92 -13.63 -14.84 8.69
CA LEU A 92 -12.85 -14.62 9.92
C LEU A 92 -12.96 -15.80 10.87
N GLN A 93 -14.20 -16.29 11.11
CA GLN A 93 -14.46 -17.43 11.98
C GLN A 93 -13.70 -18.68 11.51
N TYR A 94 -13.65 -18.95 10.22
CA TYR A 94 -12.93 -20.08 9.65
C TYR A 94 -11.44 -20.05 10.03
N PHE A 95 -10.75 -18.92 9.82
CA PHE A 95 -9.32 -18.79 10.14
C PHE A 95 -9.05 -18.88 11.64
N LEU A 96 -9.90 -18.28 12.46
CA LEU A 96 -9.77 -18.32 13.91
C LEU A 96 -9.99 -19.74 14.44
N SER A 97 -11.03 -20.44 14.00
CA SER A 97 -11.36 -21.80 14.47
C SER A 97 -10.35 -22.85 14.03
N ASN A 98 -9.79 -22.72 12.81
CA ASN A 98 -8.76 -23.62 12.31
C ASN A 98 -7.34 -23.19 12.71
N ASN A 99 -7.21 -22.13 13.50
CA ASN A 99 -5.91 -21.62 13.98
C ASN A 99 -4.93 -21.25 12.86
N LEU A 100 -5.44 -20.87 11.69
CA LEU A 100 -4.67 -20.48 10.50
C LEU A 100 -4.31 -18.99 10.53
N ASN A 101 -3.16 -18.63 9.97
CA ASN A 101 -2.75 -17.25 9.87
C ASN A 101 -3.63 -16.47 8.87
N LEU A 102 -4.01 -15.25 9.23
CA LEU A 102 -4.75 -14.35 8.35
C LEU A 102 -4.14 -12.95 8.40
N THR A 103 -3.70 -12.47 7.24
CA THR A 103 -3.29 -11.08 7.07
C THR A 103 -4.30 -10.38 6.16
N ILE A 104 -4.93 -9.33 6.65
CA ILE A 104 -5.88 -8.51 5.90
C ILE A 104 -5.21 -7.18 5.57
N LEU A 105 -5.31 -6.77 4.30
CA LEU A 105 -4.82 -5.47 3.83
C LEU A 105 -6.00 -4.69 3.27
N SER A 106 -6.16 -3.42 3.68
CA SER A 106 -7.29 -2.58 3.25
C SER A 106 -6.91 -1.11 3.13
N ASN A 107 -7.64 -0.39 2.29
CA ASN A 107 -7.57 1.08 2.27
C ASN A 107 -8.30 1.72 3.46
N GLN A 108 -9.17 0.95 4.10
CA GLN A 108 -9.99 1.40 5.21
C GLN A 108 -9.24 1.30 6.53
N SER A 109 -9.14 2.41 7.26
CA SER A 109 -8.66 2.41 8.65
C SER A 109 -9.77 1.91 9.58
N PHE A 110 -9.36 1.21 10.65
CA PHE A 110 -10.30 0.72 11.68
C PHE A 110 -10.62 1.80 12.74
N ASP A 111 -9.89 2.91 12.71
CA ASP A 111 -10.09 4.04 13.64
C ASP A 111 -11.20 5.02 13.19
N ASP A 112 -11.76 4.80 11.99
CA ASP A 112 -12.91 5.57 11.51
C ASP A 112 -14.15 5.22 12.34
N SER A 113 -14.34 5.97 13.40
CA SER A 113 -15.46 5.87 14.34
C SER A 113 -16.85 5.95 13.66
N SER A 114 -16.91 6.48 12.44
CA SER A 114 -18.12 6.56 11.61
C SER A 114 -18.63 5.21 11.11
N ASN A 115 -17.77 4.18 11.01
CA ASN A 115 -18.13 2.88 10.45
C ASN A 115 -18.39 1.79 11.50
N ILE A 116 -18.07 2.04 12.77
CA ILE A 116 -18.21 1.02 13.83
C ILE A 116 -19.67 0.65 14.09
N SER A 117 -20.60 1.60 13.95
CA SER A 117 -22.05 1.36 14.16
C SER A 117 -22.68 0.46 13.10
N GLU A 118 -22.01 0.27 11.96
CA GLU A 118 -22.50 -0.53 10.84
C GLU A 118 -21.88 -1.96 10.78
N ILE A 119 -20.93 -2.24 11.67
CA ILE A 119 -20.26 -3.54 11.72
C ILE A 119 -21.11 -4.53 12.49
N ILE A 120 -21.25 -5.75 11.98
CA ILE A 120 -21.86 -6.85 12.74
C ILE A 120 -21.07 -7.02 14.06
N PRO A 121 -21.68 -6.94 15.25
CA PRO A 121 -20.98 -6.99 16.54
C PRO A 121 -20.02 -8.17 16.68
N ASP A 122 -20.42 -9.32 16.15
CA ASP A 122 -19.62 -10.54 16.16
C ASP A 122 -18.38 -10.44 15.24
N THR A 123 -18.48 -9.76 14.11
CA THR A 123 -17.33 -9.46 13.23
C THR A 123 -16.33 -8.55 13.94
N LEU A 124 -16.83 -7.51 14.63
CA LEU A 124 -16.00 -6.60 15.42
C LEU A 124 -15.22 -7.34 16.52
N SER A 125 -15.89 -8.24 17.24
CA SER A 125 -15.26 -9.04 18.29
C SER A 125 -14.10 -9.89 17.77
N ARG A 126 -14.21 -10.43 16.55
CA ARG A 126 -13.16 -11.21 15.91
C ARG A 126 -12.02 -10.33 15.41
N LEU A 127 -12.33 -9.19 14.84
CA LEU A 127 -11.31 -8.25 14.39
C LEU A 127 -10.47 -7.72 15.55
N LYS A 128 -11.00 -7.58 16.75
CA LYS A 128 -10.24 -7.21 17.97
C LYS A 128 -9.09 -8.16 18.31
N LEU A 129 -9.07 -9.36 17.74
CA LEU A 129 -7.97 -10.33 17.92
C LEU A 129 -6.78 -10.03 16.99
N PHE A 130 -6.94 -9.13 16.03
CA PHE A 130 -5.90 -8.76 15.08
C PHE A 130 -4.94 -7.70 15.65
N THR A 131 -3.69 -7.78 15.23
CA THR A 131 -2.75 -6.67 15.39
C THR A 131 -3.00 -5.66 14.29
N PHE A 132 -3.49 -4.47 14.65
CA PHE A 132 -3.72 -3.38 13.71
C PHE A 132 -2.43 -2.61 13.46
N ILE A 133 -2.13 -2.37 12.21
CA ILE A 133 -0.95 -1.64 11.76
C ILE A 133 -1.38 -0.69 10.63
N THR A 134 -1.00 0.57 10.73
CA THR A 134 -1.27 1.56 9.70
C THR A 134 0.02 1.93 8.97
N ILE A 135 0.00 1.92 7.64
CA ILE A 135 1.06 2.50 6.82
C ILE A 135 0.84 4.00 6.80
N ASN A 136 1.78 4.75 7.37
CA ASN A 136 1.68 6.19 7.50
C ASN A 136 1.83 6.92 6.14
N PRO A 137 1.30 8.15 6.02
CA PRO A 137 1.56 8.98 4.85
C PRO A 137 3.06 9.23 4.63
N PRO A 138 3.52 9.37 3.38
CA PRO A 138 4.94 9.53 3.09
C PRO A 138 5.46 10.89 3.56
N GLN A 139 6.60 10.91 4.23
CA GLN A 139 7.35 12.12 4.48
C GLN A 139 8.21 12.49 3.26
N ASP A 140 8.84 13.68 3.27
CA ASP A 140 9.56 14.24 2.11
C ASP A 140 10.58 13.28 1.48
N GLN A 141 11.32 12.54 2.31
CA GLN A 141 12.31 11.59 1.81
C GLN A 141 11.66 10.44 1.03
N LEU A 142 10.62 9.83 1.61
CA LEU A 142 9.88 8.77 0.94
C LEU A 142 9.12 9.29 -0.27
N LEU A 143 8.51 10.48 -0.18
CA LEU A 143 7.79 11.12 -1.28
C LEU A 143 8.71 11.30 -2.50
N PHE A 144 9.94 11.79 -2.28
CA PHE A 144 10.95 11.91 -3.35
C PHE A 144 11.25 10.56 -4.00
N LEU A 145 11.52 9.52 -3.19
CA LEU A 145 11.83 8.18 -3.67
C LEU A 145 10.66 7.53 -4.43
N LEU A 146 9.43 7.81 -4.02
CA LEU A 146 8.23 7.32 -4.72
C LEU A 146 8.09 7.96 -6.10
N ILE A 147 8.23 9.28 -6.20
CA ILE A 147 8.17 9.98 -7.49
C ILE A 147 9.27 9.45 -8.41
N GLU A 148 10.50 9.34 -7.90
CA GLU A 148 11.63 8.79 -8.67
C GLU A 148 11.35 7.36 -9.14
N LYS A 149 10.81 6.50 -8.28
CA LYS A 149 10.40 5.13 -8.62
C LYS A 149 9.34 5.10 -9.72
N PHE A 150 8.27 5.90 -9.57
CA PHE A 150 7.20 5.94 -10.57
C PHE A 150 7.70 6.43 -11.94
N LEU A 151 8.65 7.37 -11.97
CA LEU A 151 9.30 7.81 -13.20
C LEU A 151 10.19 6.70 -13.79
N LYS A 152 10.98 6.01 -12.97
CA LYS A 152 11.83 4.89 -13.40
C LYS A 152 11.01 3.74 -14.00
N ASN A 153 9.84 3.44 -13.44
CA ASN A 153 8.92 2.44 -13.99
C ASN A 153 8.46 2.78 -15.42
N LYS A 154 8.47 4.06 -15.78
CA LYS A 154 8.21 4.55 -17.14
C LYS A 154 9.47 4.76 -17.97
N SER A 155 10.62 4.30 -17.49
CA SER A 155 11.94 4.53 -18.12
C SER A 155 12.32 6.01 -18.25
N ILE A 156 11.80 6.85 -17.35
CA ILE A 156 12.05 8.28 -17.31
C ILE A 156 13.09 8.61 -16.24
N SER A 157 14.09 9.40 -16.62
CA SER A 157 15.07 9.96 -15.70
C SER A 157 15.06 11.49 -15.80
N VAL A 158 14.89 12.15 -14.67
CA VAL A 158 14.95 13.62 -14.58
C VAL A 158 15.95 14.04 -13.51
N GLN A 159 16.41 15.30 -13.60
CA GLN A 159 17.31 15.83 -12.58
C GLN A 159 16.57 15.89 -11.21
N PRO A 160 17.24 15.55 -10.09
CA PRO A 160 16.64 15.58 -8.75
C PRO A 160 15.98 16.91 -8.38
N LYS A 161 16.47 18.03 -8.92
CA LYS A 161 15.89 19.36 -8.72
C LYS A 161 14.47 19.49 -9.26
N ILE A 162 14.12 18.78 -10.33
CA ILE A 162 12.75 18.77 -10.89
C ILE A 162 11.79 18.10 -9.89
N ILE A 163 12.15 16.92 -9.39
CA ILE A 163 11.34 16.21 -8.40
C ILE A 163 11.16 17.07 -7.13
N LYS A 164 12.26 17.60 -6.58
CA LYS A 164 12.22 18.45 -5.37
C LYS A 164 11.36 19.70 -5.58
N HIS A 165 11.40 20.31 -6.76
CA HIS A 165 10.58 21.46 -7.07
C HIS A 165 9.09 21.09 -7.17
N THR A 166 8.76 19.97 -7.81
CA THR A 166 7.39 19.44 -7.91
C THR A 166 6.80 19.17 -6.54
N MET A 167 7.59 18.64 -5.59
CA MET A 167 7.14 18.37 -4.22
C MET A 167 6.63 19.60 -3.47
N ASN A 168 6.97 20.82 -3.88
CA ASN A 168 6.47 22.05 -3.26
C ASN A 168 4.99 22.34 -3.59
N TYR A 169 4.43 21.67 -4.60
CA TYR A 169 3.08 21.91 -5.11
C TYR A 169 2.09 20.78 -4.81
N ILE A 170 2.53 19.72 -4.13
CA ILE A 170 1.72 18.53 -3.89
C ILE A 170 1.60 18.23 -2.40
N GLU A 171 0.55 17.50 -2.02
CA GLU A 171 0.39 16.97 -0.68
C GLU A 171 1.31 15.77 -0.43
N ARG A 172 1.52 15.47 0.86
CA ARG A 172 2.34 14.32 1.28
C ARG A 172 1.49 13.04 1.28
N THR A 173 1.01 12.68 0.10
CA THR A 173 0.23 11.46 -0.10
C THR A 173 0.87 10.54 -1.15
N TYR A 174 0.60 9.24 -1.06
CA TYR A 174 1.07 8.28 -2.07
C TYR A 174 0.43 8.52 -3.44
N ASP A 175 -0.82 9.00 -3.44
CA ASP A 175 -1.55 9.31 -4.68
C ASP A 175 -0.96 10.55 -5.37
N ASP A 176 -0.62 11.58 -4.61
CA ASP A 176 0.00 12.79 -5.18
C ASP A 176 1.43 12.53 -5.65
N ALA A 177 2.19 11.64 -4.99
CA ALA A 177 3.47 11.20 -5.54
C ALA A 177 3.31 10.55 -6.92
N PHE A 178 2.29 9.72 -7.08
CA PHE A 178 1.98 9.10 -8.37
C PHE A 178 1.55 10.15 -9.41
N LYS A 179 0.59 11.03 -9.06
CA LYS A 179 0.15 12.13 -9.94
C LYS A 179 1.29 13.04 -10.35
N ALA A 180 2.20 13.37 -9.43
CA ALA A 180 3.38 14.17 -9.73
C ALA A 180 4.28 13.52 -10.79
N ALA A 181 4.48 12.21 -10.72
CA ALA A 181 5.22 11.49 -11.76
C ALA A 181 4.48 11.50 -13.10
N GLU A 182 3.15 11.40 -13.11
CA GLU A 182 2.34 11.54 -14.34
C GLU A 182 2.45 12.94 -14.94
N VAL A 183 2.40 13.99 -14.11
CA VAL A 183 2.57 15.38 -14.57
C VAL A 183 3.96 15.59 -15.19
N ILE A 184 5.02 15.11 -14.54
CA ILE A 184 6.38 15.21 -15.08
C ILE A 184 6.47 14.46 -16.42
N ASN A 185 5.89 13.28 -16.53
CA ASN A 185 5.85 12.51 -17.78
C ASN A 185 5.11 13.26 -18.89
N HIS A 186 3.94 13.81 -18.59
CA HIS A 186 3.13 14.60 -19.52
C HIS A 186 3.88 15.83 -20.03
N LEU A 187 4.50 16.60 -19.13
CA LEU A 187 5.27 17.79 -19.50
C LEU A 187 6.52 17.46 -20.35
N LEU A 188 7.17 16.32 -20.09
CA LEU A 188 8.27 15.84 -20.93
C LEU A 188 7.79 15.52 -22.34
N TYR A 189 6.65 14.84 -22.46
CA TYR A 189 6.08 14.49 -23.76
C TYR A 189 5.71 15.73 -24.58
N GLU A 190 5.02 16.70 -23.98
CA GLU A 190 4.60 17.93 -24.65
C GLU A 190 5.76 18.85 -25.06
N ASN A 191 6.87 18.80 -24.34
CA ASN A 191 8.01 19.71 -24.55
C ASN A 191 9.25 19.02 -25.13
N ASN A 192 9.07 18.00 -25.98
CA ASN A 192 10.16 17.26 -26.65
C ASN A 192 11.26 16.81 -25.69
N HIS A 193 10.88 16.22 -24.56
CA HIS A 193 11.76 15.75 -23.48
C HIS A 193 12.55 16.86 -22.75
N ASN A 194 12.19 18.13 -22.94
CA ASN A 194 12.78 19.25 -22.22
C ASN A 194 11.85 19.68 -21.07
N ILE A 195 12.31 19.52 -19.83
CA ILE A 195 11.60 19.96 -18.64
C ILE A 195 12.46 20.89 -17.80
N ASN A 196 11.86 21.95 -17.28
CA ASN A 196 12.51 22.91 -16.40
C ASN A 196 11.57 23.35 -15.26
N LEU A 197 12.11 24.07 -14.29
CA LEU A 197 11.34 24.50 -13.10
C LEU A 197 10.19 25.44 -13.45
N SER A 198 10.36 26.29 -14.46
CA SER A 198 9.32 27.23 -14.90
C SER A 198 8.10 26.52 -15.49
N LEU A 199 8.30 25.41 -16.23
CA LEU A 199 7.20 24.60 -16.75
C LEU A 199 6.41 23.92 -15.62
N ILE A 200 7.10 23.36 -14.63
CA ILE A 200 6.47 22.77 -13.45
C ILE A 200 5.62 23.83 -12.73
N ARG A 201 6.22 24.97 -12.44
CA ARG A 201 5.53 26.08 -11.78
C ARG A 201 4.28 26.51 -12.54
N LYS A 202 4.41 26.77 -13.85
CA LYS A 202 3.30 27.20 -14.71
C LYS A 202 2.15 26.19 -14.70
N TYR A 203 2.46 24.89 -14.73
CA TYR A 203 1.45 23.85 -14.70
C TYR A 203 0.62 23.90 -13.41
N TYR A 204 1.28 23.97 -12.24
CA TYR A 204 0.59 23.97 -10.95
C TYR A 204 -0.08 25.30 -10.59
N GLU A 205 0.32 26.43 -11.19
CA GLU A 205 -0.35 27.72 -11.03
C GLU A 205 -1.62 27.86 -11.90
N GLN A 206 -1.86 26.94 -12.83
CA GLN A 206 -3.04 26.91 -13.70
C GLN A 206 -4.12 25.94 -13.23
N LEU A 207 -3.87 25.13 -12.19
CA LEU A 207 -4.83 24.25 -11.54
C LEU A 207 -5.63 24.98 -10.46
#